data_d39883001e48862e246a5465931a8925
#
_entry.id   d39883001e48862e246a5465931a8925
#
_cell.length_a   1.000
_cell.length_b   1.000
_cell.length_c   1.000
_cell.angle_alpha   90.00
_cell.angle_beta   90.00
_cell.angle_gamma   90.00
#
_symmetry.space_group_name_H-M   'P 1'
#
loop_
_entity.id
_entity.type
_entity.pdbx_description
1 polymer ?
#
loop_
_entity_poly.entity_id
_entity_poly.type
_entity_poly.pdbx_seq_one_letter_code
_entity_poly.pdbx_strand_id
1 'polypeptide(L)'
;MTYFIHSIFTLFGILLSDIDECSIPNYCNGTCYNFQGSYGCCPQGINFDPVRRQCTSSKRQSVLLGMSHFPYHLMSLHSSCQKYNFTIVAITHVGIAVGISSGFGVLLLTLTAIILVKRWRTDTQKKIRRAYFRKNKGLLLEQLISSTESVTHNTRIFSLEELEKATNNFDSTRIIGHGGHGTVYKGILSDQRVVAIKRSKIVEQSEIDQFVNEVAILSQIIHRNVVKLFGCCLESEVPLLVYEFISNGTLHDLLHGNLSAKCLLTWEDRIRIALEAAGALSYLHSSAAMPIFHRDVKSTNILLDDAFTAKVSDFGASRSISIDQTRVVTAVQGTFGYLDPEYYYTGQLTEKSDVYSFGVILVELLTRKKPIFLNHLGEKQNLCHYFLQVLRDKTTTNLVDCQILEEASQSDVDEVTLIAEMCVRPKGEQRPKMKEVELRLQLLRSKISGTYKEEPKRGRKTKQLISSEYKSTYLTIMNKRAENDLVDNPASHVASRCYTMEQEMIYSTEFPR
;
A
#
# COMPACT_ATOMS: atom_id res chain seq x y z
N MET A 1 -10.74 -26.78 -5.10
CA MET A 1 -12.21 -26.88 -5.23
C MET A 1 -12.71 -26.45 -6.60
N THR A 2 -12.09 -25.52 -7.26
CA THR A 2 -12.31 -25.18 -8.68
C THR A 2 -12.09 -26.37 -9.63
N TYR A 3 -11.12 -27.24 -9.35
CA TYR A 3 -10.87 -28.46 -10.11
C TYR A 3 -11.98 -29.51 -10.00
N PHE A 4 -12.69 -29.57 -8.88
CA PHE A 4 -13.79 -30.53 -8.67
C PHE A 4 -15.08 -30.10 -9.40
N ILE A 5 -15.34 -28.81 -9.47
CA ILE A 5 -16.50 -28.26 -10.20
C ILE A 5 -16.27 -28.35 -11.71
N HIS A 6 -15.04 -28.11 -12.17
CA HIS A 6 -14.69 -28.29 -13.58
C HIS A 6 -14.79 -29.76 -14.03
N SER A 7 -14.42 -30.72 -13.16
CA SER A 7 -14.58 -32.15 -13.44
C SER A 7 -16.04 -32.59 -13.50
N ILE A 8 -16.92 -31.99 -12.68
CA ILE A 8 -18.38 -32.30 -12.73
C ILE A 8 -19.01 -31.68 -13.99
N PHE A 9 -18.64 -30.49 -14.40
CA PHE A 9 -19.14 -29.88 -15.65
C PHE A 9 -18.62 -30.60 -16.91
N THR A 10 -17.37 -31.08 -16.91
CA THR A 10 -16.85 -31.90 -18.02
C THR A 10 -17.49 -33.30 -18.07
N LEU A 11 -17.79 -33.92 -16.93
CA LEU A 11 -18.53 -35.19 -16.93
C LEU A 11 -19.98 -35.04 -17.42
N PHE A 12 -20.64 -33.92 -17.08
CA PHE A 12 -22.00 -33.64 -17.59
C PHE A 12 -21.99 -33.23 -19.08
N GLY A 13 -20.98 -32.60 -19.56
CA GLY A 13 -20.83 -32.24 -20.98
C GLY A 13 -20.51 -33.42 -21.88
N ILE A 14 -19.82 -34.47 -21.38
CA ILE A 14 -19.53 -35.72 -22.09
C ILE A 14 -20.78 -36.61 -22.17
N LEU A 15 -21.74 -36.49 -21.27
CA LEU A 15 -23.00 -37.23 -21.28
C LEU A 15 -24.06 -36.66 -22.24
N LEU A 16 -23.80 -35.53 -22.89
CA LEU A 16 -24.72 -34.89 -23.85
C LEU A 16 -24.20 -34.88 -25.31
N SER A 17 -23.03 -35.43 -25.57
CA SER A 17 -22.58 -35.65 -26.96
C SER A 17 -23.02 -37.01 -27.42
N ASP A 18 -23.90 -37.04 -28.41
CA ASP A 18 -24.31 -38.28 -29.09
C ASP A 18 -23.07 -38.93 -29.74
N ILE A 19 -22.85 -40.20 -29.45
CA ILE A 19 -21.79 -40.99 -30.08
C ILE A 19 -22.39 -41.59 -31.36
N ASP A 20 -21.82 -41.26 -32.51
CA ASP A 20 -22.25 -41.87 -33.78
C ASP A 20 -21.63 -43.26 -33.90
N GLU A 21 -22.38 -44.26 -33.40
CA GLU A 21 -21.96 -45.68 -33.46
C GLU A 21 -21.86 -46.18 -34.90
N CYS A 22 -22.55 -45.54 -35.85
CA CYS A 22 -22.47 -45.89 -37.29
C CYS A 22 -21.15 -45.52 -37.93
N SER A 23 -20.35 -44.63 -37.30
CA SER A 23 -19.00 -44.27 -37.76
C SER A 23 -17.92 -45.29 -37.38
N ILE A 24 -18.25 -46.25 -36.48
CA ILE A 24 -17.29 -47.26 -36.00
C ILE A 24 -17.21 -48.44 -37.00
N PRO A 25 -16.05 -48.80 -37.55
CA PRO A 25 -15.91 -49.90 -38.51
C PRO A 25 -16.36 -51.23 -37.89
N ASN A 26 -17.18 -52.01 -38.62
CA ASN A 26 -17.69 -53.33 -38.25
C ASN A 26 -18.71 -53.38 -37.11
N TYR A 27 -19.29 -52.23 -36.70
CA TYR A 27 -20.28 -52.18 -35.62
C TYR A 27 -21.70 -52.65 -36.07
N CYS A 28 -21.98 -52.60 -37.38
CA CYS A 28 -23.24 -53.01 -37.98
C CYS A 28 -23.04 -53.79 -39.27
N ASN A 29 -23.62 -55.02 -39.36
CA ASN A 29 -23.55 -55.86 -40.59
C ASN A 29 -24.74 -55.61 -41.54
N GLY A 30 -25.16 -54.38 -41.71
CA GLY A 30 -26.27 -53.96 -42.54
C GLY A 30 -26.30 -52.45 -42.74
N THR A 31 -27.47 -51.86 -42.96
CA THR A 31 -27.65 -50.40 -43.00
C THR A 31 -27.81 -49.88 -41.60
N CYS A 32 -26.88 -48.99 -41.17
CA CYS A 32 -26.88 -48.39 -39.82
C CYS A 32 -27.59 -47.04 -39.84
N TYR A 33 -28.36 -46.77 -38.77
CA TYR A 33 -29.07 -45.52 -38.55
C TYR A 33 -28.74 -45.03 -37.14
N ASN A 34 -28.09 -43.85 -37.02
CA ASN A 34 -27.77 -43.22 -35.75
C ASN A 34 -28.89 -42.28 -35.31
N PHE A 35 -29.21 -42.26 -33.99
CA PHE A 35 -30.12 -41.32 -33.36
C PHE A 35 -29.67 -41.04 -31.95
N GLN A 36 -30.04 -39.91 -31.44
CA GLN A 36 -29.56 -39.40 -30.16
C GLN A 36 -29.70 -40.42 -29.02
N GLY A 37 -28.57 -40.93 -28.53
CA GLY A 37 -28.43 -41.89 -27.46
C GLY A 37 -28.65 -43.36 -27.86
N SER A 38 -28.67 -43.73 -29.16
CA SER A 38 -28.82 -45.12 -29.61
C SER A 38 -28.62 -45.23 -31.11
N TYR A 39 -28.45 -46.46 -31.62
CA TYR A 39 -28.39 -46.74 -33.06
C TYR A 39 -29.30 -47.92 -33.42
N GLY A 40 -29.68 -48.03 -34.69
CA GLY A 40 -30.40 -49.14 -35.25
C GLY A 40 -29.66 -49.78 -36.42
N CYS A 41 -29.52 -51.12 -36.42
CA CYS A 41 -28.86 -51.90 -37.45
C CYS A 41 -29.89 -52.78 -38.15
N CYS A 42 -30.15 -52.51 -39.44
CA CYS A 42 -31.07 -53.29 -40.26
C CYS A 42 -30.34 -54.08 -41.35
N PRO A 43 -30.74 -55.35 -41.60
CA PRO A 43 -30.20 -56.15 -42.69
C PRO A 43 -30.37 -55.44 -44.05
N GLN A 44 -29.47 -55.70 -44.97
CA GLN A 44 -29.53 -55.11 -46.32
C GLN A 44 -30.87 -55.33 -47.00
N GLY A 45 -31.51 -54.25 -47.48
CA GLY A 45 -32.81 -54.28 -48.15
C GLY A 45 -34.04 -54.15 -47.27
N ILE A 46 -33.88 -53.90 -45.99
CA ILE A 46 -34.99 -53.65 -45.04
C ILE A 46 -34.90 -52.19 -44.56
N ASN A 47 -36.02 -51.44 -44.66
CA ASN A 47 -36.07 -50.05 -44.23
C ASN A 47 -36.33 -49.95 -42.73
N PHE A 48 -35.68 -49.00 -42.08
CA PHE A 48 -35.88 -48.67 -40.67
C PHE A 48 -37.07 -47.70 -40.50
N ASP A 49 -37.99 -48.03 -39.59
CA ASP A 49 -39.08 -47.13 -39.19
C ASP A 49 -38.64 -46.28 -38.00
N PRO A 50 -38.40 -44.98 -38.19
CA PRO A 50 -37.90 -44.11 -37.12
C PRO A 50 -38.93 -43.87 -36.00
N VAL A 51 -40.21 -44.08 -36.25
CA VAL A 51 -41.27 -43.88 -35.26
C VAL A 51 -41.39 -45.11 -34.35
N ARG A 52 -41.28 -46.32 -34.91
CA ARG A 52 -41.35 -47.58 -34.18
C ARG A 52 -40.01 -48.13 -33.73
N ARG A 53 -38.91 -47.49 -34.16
CA ARG A 53 -37.51 -47.91 -33.90
C ARG A 53 -37.28 -49.42 -34.24
N GLN A 54 -37.86 -49.90 -35.32
CA GLN A 54 -37.74 -51.30 -35.77
C GLN A 54 -37.54 -51.42 -37.26
N CYS A 55 -36.85 -52.49 -37.69
CA CYS A 55 -36.67 -52.82 -39.11
C CYS A 55 -37.96 -53.43 -39.67
N THR A 56 -38.59 -52.81 -40.67
CA THR A 56 -39.83 -53.26 -41.26
C THR A 56 -39.63 -53.74 -42.71
N SER A 57 -39.99 -55.00 -42.98
CA SER A 57 -40.03 -55.58 -44.31
C SER A 57 -41.34 -55.25 -45.01
N SER A 58 -41.31 -54.46 -46.06
CA SER A 58 -42.48 -54.16 -46.89
C SER A 58 -42.82 -55.38 -47.77
N LYS A 59 -43.54 -56.34 -47.21
CA LYS A 59 -44.27 -57.28 -48.06
C LYS A 59 -45.77 -56.98 -47.99
N ARG A 60 -46.26 -56.39 -49.08
CA ARG A 60 -47.71 -56.37 -49.36
C ARG A 60 -48.24 -57.83 -49.42
N GLN A 61 -49.18 -58.17 -48.63
CA GLN A 61 -50.05 -59.31 -48.89
C GLN A 61 -51.53 -58.92 -48.78
N SER A 62 -52.14 -58.94 -49.93
CA SER A 62 -53.60 -58.91 -50.12
C SER A 62 -54.22 -60.20 -49.70
N VAL A 63 -55.31 -60.11 -48.99
CA VAL A 63 -56.31 -60.87 -48.93
C VAL A 63 -57.36 -61.56 -48.75
N LEU A 64 -58.16 -62.16 -48.60
CA LEU A 64 -59.48 -62.74 -48.87
C LEU A 64 -60.15 -63.37 -47.64
N LEU A 65 -61.34 -62.90 -47.47
CA LEU A 65 -62.50 -63.47 -46.79
C LEU A 65 -62.57 -65.01 -46.53
N GLY A 66 -63.07 -65.36 -45.34
CA GLY A 66 -63.59 -66.66 -44.98
C GLY A 66 -64.24 -66.65 -43.61
N MET A 67 -65.60 -66.58 -43.61
CA MET A 67 -66.46 -66.75 -42.44
C MET A 67 -66.31 -68.16 -41.84
N SER A 68 -66.38 -68.32 -40.54
CA SER A 68 -67.37 -69.05 -39.79
C SER A 68 -66.93 -69.54 -38.40
N HIS A 69 -67.86 -69.49 -37.49
CA HIS A 69 -68.01 -70.19 -36.22
C HIS A 69 -67.29 -69.71 -34.93
N PHE A 70 -68.13 -69.13 -34.05
CA PHE A 70 -68.05 -69.03 -32.58
C PHE A 70 -67.76 -70.41 -31.92
N PRO A 71 -67.38 -70.48 -30.62
CA PRO A 71 -67.90 -69.72 -29.46
C PRO A 71 -66.97 -69.55 -28.20
N TYR A 72 -67.47 -68.77 -27.30
CA TYR A 72 -67.25 -68.82 -25.84
C TYR A 72 -65.83 -68.94 -25.24
N HIS A 73 -65.04 -67.93 -25.29
CA HIS A 73 -63.98 -67.78 -24.30
C HIS A 73 -63.53 -66.28 -24.07
N LEU A 74 -64.46 -65.35 -24.31
CA LEU A 74 -64.09 -63.90 -24.27
C LEU A 74 -64.24 -63.21 -22.90
N MET A 75 -64.80 -63.90 -21.87
CA MET A 75 -65.02 -63.25 -20.57
C MET A 75 -63.87 -63.38 -19.59
N SER A 76 -62.97 -64.36 -19.78
CA SER A 76 -61.81 -64.49 -18.85
C SER A 76 -60.62 -63.61 -19.21
N LEU A 77 -60.47 -63.28 -20.49
CA LEU A 77 -59.34 -62.44 -20.94
C LEU A 77 -59.50 -60.94 -20.62
N HIS A 78 -60.74 -60.44 -20.55
CA HIS A 78 -60.99 -59.03 -20.26
C HIS A 78 -60.70 -58.69 -18.79
N SER A 79 -60.98 -59.60 -17.85
CA SER A 79 -60.66 -59.41 -16.43
C SER A 79 -59.15 -59.48 -16.13
N SER A 80 -58.40 -60.31 -16.87
CA SER A 80 -56.96 -60.42 -16.73
C SER A 80 -56.22 -59.21 -17.32
N CYS A 81 -56.71 -58.72 -18.46
CA CYS A 81 -56.13 -57.54 -19.11
C CYS A 81 -56.34 -56.25 -18.29
N GLN A 82 -57.48 -56.11 -17.66
CA GLN A 82 -57.80 -54.97 -16.80
C GLN A 82 -57.01 -55.02 -15.48
N LYS A 83 -56.75 -56.19 -14.88
CA LYS A 83 -55.82 -56.33 -13.75
C LYS A 83 -54.39 -56.06 -14.10
N TYR A 84 -53.89 -56.45 -15.30
CA TYR A 84 -52.55 -56.19 -15.75
C TYR A 84 -52.30 -54.67 -16.00
N ASN A 85 -53.25 -53.97 -16.61
CA ASN A 85 -53.17 -52.53 -16.81
C ASN A 85 -53.16 -51.76 -15.47
N PHE A 86 -53.98 -52.18 -14.50
CA PHE A 86 -54.01 -51.54 -13.19
C PHE A 86 -52.71 -51.75 -12.41
N THR A 87 -52.12 -52.96 -12.54
CA THR A 87 -50.79 -53.23 -11.88
C THR A 87 -49.63 -52.46 -12.52
N ILE A 88 -49.63 -52.34 -13.84
CA ILE A 88 -48.59 -51.55 -14.54
C ILE A 88 -48.73 -50.06 -14.18
N VAL A 89 -49.94 -49.51 -14.19
CA VAL A 89 -50.17 -48.11 -13.80
C VAL A 89 -49.80 -47.85 -12.32
N ALA A 90 -50.08 -48.77 -11.42
CA ALA A 90 -49.67 -48.66 -10.02
C ALA A 90 -48.14 -48.70 -9.85
N ILE A 91 -47.43 -49.57 -10.56
CA ILE A 91 -45.95 -49.66 -10.52
C ILE A 91 -45.33 -48.41 -11.08
N THR A 92 -45.87 -47.85 -12.17
CA THR A 92 -45.35 -46.59 -12.74
C THR A 92 -45.54 -45.39 -11.81
N HIS A 93 -46.70 -45.28 -11.15
CA HIS A 93 -46.94 -44.21 -10.16
C HIS A 93 -46.04 -44.34 -8.94
N VAL A 94 -45.79 -45.55 -8.44
CA VAL A 94 -44.85 -45.80 -7.34
C VAL A 94 -43.42 -45.46 -7.78
N GLY A 95 -43.01 -45.85 -9.00
CA GLY A 95 -41.70 -45.53 -9.54
C GLY A 95 -41.48 -44.02 -9.69
N ILE A 96 -42.47 -43.29 -10.18
CA ILE A 96 -42.43 -41.81 -10.29
C ILE A 96 -42.35 -41.16 -8.88
N ALA A 97 -43.18 -41.63 -7.95
CA ALA A 97 -43.18 -41.12 -6.58
C ALA A 97 -41.81 -41.32 -5.87
N VAL A 98 -41.22 -42.52 -6.03
CA VAL A 98 -39.88 -42.82 -5.49
C VAL A 98 -38.81 -41.98 -6.18
N GLY A 99 -38.89 -41.81 -7.50
CA GLY A 99 -37.95 -40.97 -8.26
C GLY A 99 -38.01 -39.51 -7.84
N ILE A 100 -39.22 -38.95 -7.69
CA ILE A 100 -39.40 -37.57 -7.22
C ILE A 100 -38.91 -37.41 -5.78
N SER A 101 -39.26 -38.34 -4.89
CA SER A 101 -38.87 -38.30 -3.48
C SER A 101 -37.34 -38.42 -3.29
N SER A 102 -36.67 -39.30 -4.05
CA SER A 102 -35.23 -39.45 -4.01
C SER A 102 -34.53 -38.23 -4.59
N GLY A 103 -35.04 -37.67 -5.69
CA GLY A 103 -34.51 -36.41 -6.29
C GLY A 103 -34.60 -35.23 -5.31
N PHE A 104 -35.73 -35.10 -4.62
CA PHE A 104 -35.93 -34.07 -3.61
C PHE A 104 -35.03 -34.29 -2.38
N GLY A 105 -34.83 -35.52 -1.95
CA GLY A 105 -33.89 -35.90 -0.89
C GLY A 105 -32.43 -35.52 -1.23
N VAL A 106 -31.98 -35.82 -2.45
CA VAL A 106 -30.63 -35.44 -2.92
C VAL A 106 -30.47 -33.92 -2.98
N LEU A 107 -31.50 -33.21 -3.46
CA LEU A 107 -31.48 -31.74 -3.50
C LEU A 107 -31.33 -31.12 -2.09
N LEU A 108 -32.09 -31.61 -1.12
CA LEU A 108 -32.02 -31.17 0.26
C LEU A 108 -30.63 -31.46 0.88
N LEU A 109 -30.09 -32.65 0.63
CA LEU A 109 -28.76 -33.02 1.13
C LEU A 109 -27.66 -32.13 0.52
N THR A 110 -27.75 -31.82 -0.76
CA THR A 110 -26.77 -30.91 -1.41
C THR A 110 -26.87 -29.48 -0.88
N LEU A 111 -28.08 -28.95 -0.69
CA LEU A 111 -28.30 -27.63 -0.09
C LEU A 111 -27.78 -27.55 1.35
N THR A 112 -28.07 -28.56 2.17
CA THR A 112 -27.57 -28.62 3.54
C THR A 112 -26.06 -28.74 3.58
N ALA A 113 -25.45 -29.54 2.72
CA ALA A 113 -24.01 -29.65 2.60
C ALA A 113 -23.36 -28.30 2.21
N ILE A 114 -23.95 -27.58 1.24
CA ILE A 114 -23.47 -26.24 0.84
C ILE A 114 -23.55 -25.25 2.03
N ILE A 115 -24.67 -25.27 2.77
CA ILE A 115 -24.83 -24.38 3.94
C ILE A 115 -23.82 -24.74 5.04
N LEU A 116 -23.61 -26.01 5.32
CA LEU A 116 -22.65 -26.46 6.33
C LEU A 116 -21.22 -26.12 5.94
N VAL A 117 -20.85 -26.34 4.68
CA VAL A 117 -19.51 -25.94 4.16
C VAL A 117 -19.31 -24.42 4.23
N LYS A 118 -20.33 -23.62 3.87
CA LYS A 118 -20.27 -22.17 4.02
C LYS A 118 -20.08 -21.76 5.50
N ARG A 119 -20.86 -22.29 6.42
CA ARG A 119 -20.73 -22.02 7.86
C ARG A 119 -19.34 -22.42 8.38
N TRP A 120 -18.89 -23.61 8.07
CA TRP A 120 -17.57 -24.10 8.48
C TRP A 120 -16.44 -23.19 7.96
N ARG A 121 -16.52 -22.74 6.69
CA ARG A 121 -15.56 -21.81 6.10
C ARG A 121 -15.57 -20.46 6.82
N THR A 122 -16.74 -19.88 7.07
CA THR A 122 -16.84 -18.60 7.78
C THR A 122 -16.30 -18.69 9.21
N ASP A 123 -16.59 -19.79 9.92
CA ASP A 123 -16.09 -19.99 11.29
C ASP A 123 -14.58 -20.22 11.33
N THR A 124 -14.04 -20.94 10.35
CA THR A 124 -12.59 -21.11 10.21
C THR A 124 -11.90 -19.80 9.90
N GLN A 125 -12.44 -18.98 8.98
CA GLN A 125 -11.91 -17.65 8.69
C GLN A 125 -11.94 -16.73 9.92
N LYS A 126 -13.04 -16.73 10.69
CA LYS A 126 -13.11 -15.97 11.95
C LYS A 126 -12.06 -16.41 12.96
N LYS A 127 -11.79 -17.72 13.09
CA LYS A 127 -10.74 -18.24 13.97
C LYS A 127 -9.35 -17.76 13.53
N ILE A 128 -9.06 -17.81 12.23
CA ILE A 128 -7.78 -17.33 11.65
C ILE A 128 -7.61 -15.84 11.87
N ARG A 129 -8.64 -15.01 11.57
CA ARG A 129 -8.62 -13.56 11.80
C ARG A 129 -8.35 -13.22 13.28
N ARG A 130 -9.01 -13.93 14.22
CA ARG A 130 -8.75 -13.75 15.67
C ARG A 130 -7.32 -14.15 16.07
N ALA A 131 -6.76 -15.18 15.45
CA ALA A 131 -5.38 -15.58 15.69
C ALA A 131 -4.40 -14.49 15.22
N TYR A 132 -4.61 -13.93 14.03
CA TYR A 132 -3.81 -12.81 13.53
C TYR A 132 -3.97 -11.55 14.39
N PHE A 133 -5.19 -11.21 14.82
CA PHE A 133 -5.44 -10.09 15.71
C PHE A 133 -4.59 -10.20 16.99
N ARG A 134 -4.52 -11.38 17.61
CA ARG A 134 -3.68 -11.62 18.79
C ARG A 134 -2.18 -11.54 18.46
N LYS A 135 -1.76 -12.16 17.36
CA LYS A 135 -0.36 -12.14 16.90
C LYS A 135 0.12 -10.72 16.66
N ASN A 136 -0.71 -9.88 16.06
CA ASN A 136 -0.43 -8.48 15.73
C ASN A 136 -0.63 -7.52 16.93
N LYS A 137 -0.57 -8.03 18.17
CA LYS A 137 -0.70 -7.26 19.42
C LYS A 137 -2.01 -6.46 19.53
N GLY A 138 -3.10 -6.99 18.96
CA GLY A 138 -4.39 -6.29 18.85
C GLY A 138 -4.95 -5.80 20.18
N LEU A 139 -4.87 -6.58 21.25
CA LEU A 139 -5.34 -6.18 22.59
C LEU A 139 -4.58 -4.97 23.14
N LEU A 140 -3.26 -4.91 22.92
CA LEU A 140 -2.43 -3.77 23.32
C LEU A 140 -2.83 -2.50 22.56
N LEU A 141 -3.00 -2.62 21.22
CA LEU A 141 -3.38 -1.49 20.39
C LEU A 141 -4.81 -1.00 20.70
N GLU A 142 -5.73 -1.89 20.99
CA GLU A 142 -7.10 -1.55 21.40
C GLU A 142 -7.09 -0.74 22.72
N GLN A 143 -6.27 -1.14 23.68
CA GLN A 143 -6.07 -0.38 24.92
C GLN A 143 -5.42 0.98 24.66
N LEU A 144 -4.39 1.07 23.82
CA LEU A 144 -3.74 2.33 23.48
C LEU A 144 -4.70 3.30 22.79
N ILE A 145 -5.49 2.82 21.84
CA ILE A 145 -6.47 3.64 21.11
C ILE A 145 -7.60 4.09 22.06
N SER A 146 -8.12 3.19 22.92
CA SER A 146 -9.19 3.52 23.86
C SER A 146 -8.74 4.45 24.99
N SER A 147 -7.51 4.34 25.47
CA SER A 147 -6.97 5.23 26.50
C SER A 147 -6.73 6.66 25.99
N THR A 148 -6.64 6.85 24.69
CA THR A 148 -6.38 8.15 24.02
C THR A 148 -7.68 8.87 23.62
N GLU A 149 -8.84 8.34 23.97
CA GLU A 149 -10.18 8.86 23.59
C GLU A 149 -10.40 10.36 23.88
N SER A 150 -9.66 10.94 24.80
CA SER A 150 -9.80 12.36 25.15
C SER A 150 -9.15 13.33 24.13
N VAL A 151 -8.28 12.88 23.25
CA VAL A 151 -7.45 13.77 22.42
C VAL A 151 -7.69 13.58 20.91
N THR A 152 -7.98 12.36 20.43
CA THR A 152 -8.10 12.12 18.96
C THR A 152 -9.24 11.17 18.63
N HIS A 153 -10.41 11.71 18.36
CA HIS A 153 -11.65 10.96 18.03
C HIS A 153 -11.63 10.12 16.73
N ASN A 154 -10.51 9.83 16.09
CA ASN A 154 -10.55 9.33 14.70
C ASN A 154 -9.75 8.06 14.37
N THR A 155 -8.92 7.53 15.30
CA THR A 155 -8.18 6.29 15.02
C THR A 155 -9.03 5.09 15.39
N ARG A 156 -9.30 4.18 14.43
CA ARG A 156 -10.14 2.99 14.66
C ARG A 156 -9.49 1.71 14.11
N ILE A 157 -9.95 0.56 14.60
CA ILE A 157 -9.58 -0.74 14.04
C ILE A 157 -10.57 -1.09 12.92
N PHE A 158 -10.05 -1.29 11.71
CA PHE A 158 -10.80 -1.68 10.53
C PHE A 158 -10.85 -3.20 10.42
N SER A 159 -11.97 -3.75 9.93
CA SER A 159 -12.04 -5.15 9.54
C SER A 159 -11.30 -5.38 8.20
N LEU A 160 -10.76 -6.58 8.01
CA LEU A 160 -10.12 -6.94 6.74
C LEU A 160 -11.12 -6.85 5.57
N GLU A 161 -12.37 -7.26 5.78
CA GLU A 161 -13.43 -7.23 4.76
C GLU A 161 -13.73 -5.79 4.28
N GLU A 162 -13.70 -4.81 5.19
CA GLU A 162 -13.88 -3.40 4.85
C GLU A 162 -12.76 -2.90 3.94
N LEU A 163 -11.51 -3.26 4.24
CA LEU A 163 -10.35 -2.84 3.45
C LEU A 163 -10.25 -3.59 2.11
N GLU A 164 -10.65 -4.86 2.06
CA GLU A 164 -10.80 -5.64 0.83
C GLU A 164 -11.82 -4.96 -0.11
N LYS A 165 -12.97 -4.56 0.42
CA LYS A 165 -13.98 -3.82 -0.36
C LYS A 165 -13.47 -2.46 -0.82
N ALA A 166 -12.82 -1.70 0.08
CA ALA A 166 -12.28 -0.38 -0.22
C ALA A 166 -11.24 -0.39 -1.34
N THR A 167 -10.46 -1.48 -1.46
CA THR A 167 -9.38 -1.64 -2.43
C THR A 167 -9.73 -2.53 -3.63
N ASN A 168 -10.97 -3.01 -3.72
CA ASN A 168 -11.37 -4.04 -4.69
C ASN A 168 -10.46 -5.29 -4.60
N ASN A 169 -10.35 -5.88 -3.40
CA ASN A 169 -9.47 -7.00 -3.07
C ASN A 169 -7.97 -6.74 -3.35
N PHE A 170 -7.49 -5.55 -2.98
CA PHE A 170 -6.10 -5.11 -3.21
C PHE A 170 -5.69 -5.19 -4.67
N ASP A 171 -6.56 -4.70 -5.55
CA ASP A 171 -6.36 -4.67 -6.99
C ASP A 171 -5.08 -3.91 -7.35
N SER A 172 -4.30 -4.45 -8.28
CA SER A 172 -3.03 -3.87 -8.72
C SER A 172 -3.18 -2.48 -9.35
N THR A 173 -4.32 -2.17 -9.95
CA THR A 173 -4.62 -0.85 -10.52
C THR A 173 -4.80 0.24 -9.47
N ARG A 174 -4.99 -0.13 -8.20
CA ARG A 174 -5.12 0.79 -7.07
C ARG A 174 -3.81 1.04 -6.32
N ILE A 175 -2.72 0.47 -6.79
CA ILE A 175 -1.40 0.71 -6.19
C ILE A 175 -0.96 2.13 -6.52
N ILE A 176 -0.61 2.89 -5.47
CA ILE A 176 -0.11 4.26 -5.56
C ILE A 176 1.36 4.37 -5.16
N GLY A 177 1.92 3.32 -4.56
CA GLY A 177 3.34 3.29 -4.19
C GLY A 177 3.84 1.88 -3.89
N HIS A 178 5.09 1.61 -4.31
CA HIS A 178 5.87 0.45 -3.91
C HIS A 178 7.15 0.93 -3.23
N GLY A 179 7.41 0.44 -2.02
CA GLY A 179 8.62 0.77 -1.26
C GLY A 179 9.27 -0.44 -0.61
N GLY A 180 10.38 -0.21 0.09
CA GLY A 180 11.05 -1.22 0.92
C GLY A 180 10.11 -1.80 1.98
N HIS A 181 9.34 -0.96 2.62
CA HIS A 181 8.41 -1.31 3.72
C HIS A 181 7.05 -1.84 3.26
N GLY A 182 6.73 -1.91 1.97
CA GLY A 182 5.46 -2.48 1.52
C GLY A 182 4.86 -1.84 0.28
N THR A 183 3.56 -2.13 0.09
CA THR A 183 2.74 -1.61 -1.01
C THR A 183 1.64 -0.72 -0.43
N VAL A 184 1.42 0.43 -1.04
CA VAL A 184 0.37 1.38 -0.66
C VAL A 184 -0.72 1.36 -1.72
N TYR A 185 -1.96 1.17 -1.29
CA TYR A 185 -3.15 1.12 -2.15
C TYR A 185 -4.04 2.33 -1.90
N LYS A 186 -4.62 2.88 -2.95
CA LYS A 186 -5.72 3.83 -2.86
C LYS A 186 -7.02 3.08 -2.57
N GLY A 187 -7.69 3.41 -1.48
CA GLY A 187 -8.98 2.83 -1.09
C GLY A 187 -10.08 3.89 -1.06
N ILE A 188 -11.33 3.43 -1.20
CA ILE A 188 -12.52 4.25 -0.96
C ILE A 188 -13.36 3.52 0.07
N LEU A 189 -13.49 4.12 1.26
CA LEU A 189 -14.28 3.56 2.35
C LEU A 189 -15.80 3.67 2.06
N SER A 190 -16.60 2.97 2.85
CA SER A 190 -18.08 2.99 2.73
C SER A 190 -18.70 4.38 2.93
N ASP A 191 -18.02 5.25 3.68
CA ASP A 191 -18.40 6.65 3.90
C ASP A 191 -17.86 7.62 2.82
N GLN A 192 -17.41 7.10 1.67
CA GLN A 192 -16.86 7.84 0.53
C GLN A 192 -15.49 8.51 0.79
N ARG A 193 -14.87 8.34 1.95
CA ARG A 193 -13.53 8.85 2.20
C ARG A 193 -12.50 8.11 1.37
N VAL A 194 -11.63 8.86 0.70
CA VAL A 194 -10.47 8.32 0.01
C VAL A 194 -9.33 8.16 1.01
N VAL A 195 -8.70 6.98 1.03
CA VAL A 195 -7.65 6.61 1.97
C VAL A 195 -6.45 5.98 1.28
N ALA A 196 -5.29 6.05 1.92
CA ALA A 196 -4.10 5.30 1.56
C ALA A 196 -3.94 4.12 2.53
N ILE A 197 -3.84 2.90 1.99
CA ILE A 197 -3.74 1.66 2.77
C ILE A 197 -2.37 1.05 2.54
N LYS A 198 -1.50 1.12 3.56
CA LYS A 198 -0.15 0.56 3.54
C LYS A 198 -0.20 -0.89 4.01
N ARG A 199 0.30 -1.81 3.18
CA ARG A 199 0.45 -3.24 3.48
C ARG A 199 1.94 -3.58 3.46
N SER A 200 2.52 -4.00 4.59
CA SER A 200 3.93 -4.41 4.69
C SER A 200 4.21 -5.63 3.82
N LYS A 201 5.47 -5.87 3.45
CA LYS A 201 5.86 -7.01 2.59
C LYS A 201 6.15 -8.28 3.37
N ILE A 202 6.69 -8.18 4.57
CA ILE A 202 7.33 -9.27 5.32
C ILE A 202 6.67 -9.40 6.69
N VAL A 203 6.55 -10.64 7.17
CA VAL A 203 5.99 -10.98 8.49
C VAL A 203 7.15 -11.26 9.47
N GLU A 204 8.05 -10.29 9.63
CA GLU A 204 9.07 -10.36 10.66
C GLU A 204 8.61 -9.65 11.93
N GLN A 205 9.11 -10.10 13.08
CA GLN A 205 8.75 -9.49 14.37
C GLN A 205 9.13 -8.00 14.43
N SER A 206 10.23 -7.62 13.80
CA SER A 206 10.70 -6.25 13.68
C SER A 206 9.69 -5.34 12.97
N GLU A 207 9.02 -5.84 11.93
CA GLU A 207 7.99 -5.10 11.18
C GLU A 207 6.70 -4.92 12.00
N ILE A 208 6.33 -5.94 12.80
CA ILE A 208 5.20 -5.82 13.73
C ILE A 208 5.50 -4.77 14.81
N ASP A 209 6.73 -4.72 15.30
CA ASP A 209 7.13 -3.74 16.30
C ASP A 209 7.15 -2.32 15.73
N GLN A 210 7.60 -2.13 14.49
CA GLN A 210 7.53 -0.86 13.77
C GLN A 210 6.07 -0.44 13.53
N PHE A 211 5.21 -1.37 13.12
CA PHE A 211 3.78 -1.13 12.95
C PHE A 211 3.12 -0.66 14.25
N VAL A 212 3.35 -1.36 15.37
CA VAL A 212 2.80 -0.98 16.68
C VAL A 212 3.30 0.40 17.10
N ASN A 213 4.58 0.67 16.90
CA ASN A 213 5.20 1.96 17.18
C ASN A 213 4.59 3.09 16.34
N GLU A 214 4.37 2.86 15.04
CA GLU A 214 3.76 3.84 14.14
C GLU A 214 2.32 4.18 14.57
N VAL A 215 1.51 3.17 14.92
CA VAL A 215 0.16 3.40 15.46
C VAL A 215 0.21 4.16 16.79
N ALA A 216 1.07 3.77 17.72
CA ALA A 216 1.19 4.40 19.03
C ALA A 216 1.60 5.87 18.93
N ILE A 217 2.52 6.19 18.04
CA ILE A 217 3.00 7.56 17.82
C ILE A 217 1.92 8.40 17.12
N LEU A 218 1.41 7.94 15.96
CA LEU A 218 0.48 8.72 15.16
C LEU A 218 -0.91 8.88 15.79
N SER A 219 -1.32 7.98 16.70
CA SER A 219 -2.55 8.15 17.46
C SER A 219 -2.51 9.33 18.44
N GLN A 220 -1.32 9.82 18.81
CA GLN A 220 -1.11 10.91 19.74
C GLN A 220 -0.75 12.25 19.08
N ILE A 221 -0.47 12.24 17.76
CA ILE A 221 -0.02 13.42 17.02
C ILE A 221 -1.21 14.10 16.35
N ILE A 222 -1.34 15.40 16.57
CA ILE A 222 -2.26 16.28 15.84
C ILE A 222 -1.47 17.47 15.31
N HIS A 223 -1.04 17.37 14.05
CA HIS A 223 -0.35 18.47 13.40
C HIS A 223 -0.72 18.50 11.91
N ARG A 224 -0.98 19.70 11.36
CA ARG A 224 -1.44 19.85 9.96
C ARG A 224 -0.45 19.34 8.93
N ASN A 225 0.85 19.37 9.24
CA ASN A 225 1.93 18.93 8.36
C ASN A 225 2.49 17.55 8.75
N VAL A 226 1.72 16.74 9.49
CA VAL A 226 1.96 15.31 9.73
C VAL A 226 0.81 14.53 9.13
N VAL A 227 1.10 13.40 8.48
CA VAL A 227 0.09 12.52 7.89
C VAL A 227 -0.85 11.98 8.97
N LYS A 228 -2.16 12.03 8.71
CA LYS A 228 -3.16 11.54 9.65
C LYS A 228 -3.36 10.04 9.53
N LEU A 229 -3.26 9.32 10.63
CA LEU A 229 -3.63 7.92 10.73
C LEU A 229 -5.14 7.82 11.02
N PHE A 230 -5.91 7.13 10.17
CA PHE A 230 -7.33 6.82 10.41
C PHE A 230 -7.52 5.51 11.17
N GLY A 231 -6.53 4.62 11.15
CA GLY A 231 -6.58 3.37 11.87
C GLY A 231 -5.72 2.27 11.28
N CYS A 232 -6.00 1.05 11.73
CA CYS A 232 -5.26 -0.12 11.31
C CYS A 232 -6.18 -1.35 11.17
N CYS A 233 -5.70 -2.37 10.46
CA CYS A 233 -6.33 -3.69 10.42
C CYS A 233 -5.33 -4.74 10.91
N LEU A 234 -5.79 -5.60 11.83
CA LEU A 234 -4.97 -6.59 12.53
C LEU A 234 -5.40 -8.03 12.20
N GLU A 235 -6.42 -8.19 11.34
CA GLU A 235 -7.06 -9.49 11.02
C GLU A 235 -6.35 -10.26 9.90
N SER A 236 -5.26 -9.74 9.35
CA SER A 236 -4.46 -10.35 8.29
C SER A 236 -3.11 -10.80 8.81
N GLU A 237 -2.45 -11.67 8.06
CA GLU A 237 -1.11 -12.15 8.38
C GLU A 237 -0.12 -11.00 8.54
N VAL A 238 -0.23 -10.01 7.66
CA VAL A 238 0.51 -8.75 7.69
C VAL A 238 -0.48 -7.65 8.06
N PRO A 239 -0.26 -6.89 9.15
CA PRO A 239 -1.15 -5.82 9.55
C PRO A 239 -1.14 -4.67 8.51
N LEU A 240 -2.24 -3.92 8.47
CA LEU A 240 -2.46 -2.84 7.52
C LEU A 240 -2.63 -1.51 8.27
N LEU A 241 -2.06 -0.43 7.70
CA LEU A 241 -2.26 0.94 8.19
C LEU A 241 -3.14 1.72 7.21
N VAL A 242 -4.04 2.52 7.74
CA VAL A 242 -5.00 3.33 6.97
C VAL A 242 -4.78 4.81 7.27
N TYR A 243 -4.31 5.55 6.26
CA TYR A 243 -3.98 6.97 6.36
C TYR A 243 -4.93 7.83 5.53
N GLU A 244 -4.87 9.14 5.76
CA GLU A 244 -5.39 10.10 4.80
C GLU A 244 -4.69 9.93 3.45
N PHE A 245 -5.45 10.07 2.35
CA PHE A 245 -4.89 10.02 1.01
C PHE A 245 -4.30 11.39 0.64
N ILE A 246 -3.04 11.40 0.23
CA ILE A 246 -2.33 12.60 -0.22
C ILE A 246 -2.08 12.46 -1.73
N SER A 247 -2.46 13.47 -2.51
CA SER A 247 -2.72 13.32 -3.96
C SER A 247 -1.51 13.51 -4.86
N ASN A 248 -0.56 14.41 -4.51
CA ASN A 248 0.54 14.78 -5.39
C ASN A 248 1.84 13.98 -5.16
N GLY A 249 1.74 12.82 -4.46
CA GLY A 249 2.89 11.94 -4.24
C GLY A 249 3.94 12.51 -3.31
N THR A 250 5.21 12.21 -3.55
CA THR A 250 6.32 12.59 -2.67
C THR A 250 7.09 13.80 -3.20
N LEU A 251 7.74 14.52 -2.29
CA LEU A 251 8.68 15.60 -2.67
C LEU A 251 9.80 15.05 -3.56
N HIS A 252 10.27 13.82 -3.29
CA HIS A 252 11.27 13.14 -4.11
C HIS A 252 10.82 12.99 -5.57
N ASP A 253 9.57 12.57 -5.81
CA ASP A 253 9.04 12.37 -7.15
C ASP A 253 8.95 13.68 -7.92
N LEU A 254 8.62 14.80 -7.23
CA LEU A 254 8.57 16.11 -7.85
C LEU A 254 9.97 16.70 -8.13
N LEU A 255 10.96 16.43 -7.26
CA LEU A 255 12.31 16.93 -7.47
C LEU A 255 13.08 16.12 -8.52
N HIS A 256 12.91 14.79 -8.54
CA HIS A 256 13.77 13.86 -9.26
C HIS A 256 13.06 12.99 -10.30
N GLY A 257 11.73 13.06 -10.38
CA GLY A 257 10.94 12.33 -11.38
C GLY A 257 11.03 12.96 -12.76
N ASN A 258 10.70 12.16 -13.81
CA ASN A 258 10.63 12.62 -15.19
C ASN A 258 9.33 13.40 -15.48
N LEU A 259 8.95 14.33 -14.62
CA LEU A 259 7.76 15.14 -14.80
C LEU A 259 8.00 16.14 -15.94
N SER A 260 7.07 16.17 -16.88
CA SER A 260 7.02 17.21 -17.92
C SER A 260 7.06 18.61 -17.26
N ALA A 261 7.67 19.58 -17.92
CA ALA A 261 7.95 20.95 -17.44
C ALA A 261 6.77 21.71 -16.79
N LYS A 262 5.57 21.14 -16.76
CA LYS A 262 4.36 21.76 -16.19
C LYS A 262 4.22 21.69 -14.66
N CYS A 263 5.04 20.90 -13.96
CA CYS A 263 4.93 20.69 -12.50
C CYS A 263 6.25 20.98 -11.77
N LEU A 264 6.98 22.02 -12.18
CA LEU A 264 8.17 22.46 -11.46
C LEU A 264 7.76 23.25 -10.22
N LEU A 265 8.30 22.85 -9.05
CA LEU A 265 8.14 23.61 -7.81
C LEU A 265 8.84 24.96 -7.95
N THR A 266 8.10 26.05 -7.77
CA THR A 266 8.66 27.39 -7.73
C THR A 266 9.56 27.56 -6.51
N TRP A 267 10.40 28.62 -6.50
CA TRP A 267 11.21 28.96 -5.32
C TRP A 267 10.32 29.16 -4.06
N GLU A 268 9.20 29.85 -4.20
CA GLU A 268 8.26 30.07 -3.09
C GLU A 268 7.68 28.74 -2.58
N ASP A 269 7.32 27.80 -3.46
CA ASP A 269 6.85 26.48 -3.07
C ASP A 269 7.92 25.70 -2.32
N ARG A 270 9.17 25.71 -2.79
CA ARG A 270 10.29 25.02 -2.13
C ARG A 270 10.51 25.54 -0.71
N ILE A 271 10.48 26.87 -0.52
CA ILE A 271 10.61 27.48 0.80
C ILE A 271 9.41 27.17 1.69
N ARG A 272 8.19 27.19 1.14
CA ARG A 272 6.99 26.83 1.87
C ARG A 272 7.01 25.38 2.33
N ILE A 273 7.34 24.43 1.45
CA ILE A 273 7.48 23.01 1.76
C ILE A 273 8.55 22.80 2.84
N ALA A 274 9.71 23.45 2.71
CA ALA A 274 10.77 23.40 3.71
C ALA A 274 10.29 23.91 5.08
N LEU A 275 9.60 25.04 5.11
CA LEU A 275 9.03 25.60 6.35
C LEU A 275 7.99 24.67 7.00
N GLU A 276 7.10 24.09 6.22
CA GLU A 276 6.06 23.21 6.70
C GLU A 276 6.63 21.90 7.26
N ALA A 277 7.63 21.32 6.59
CA ALA A 277 8.34 20.14 7.08
C ALA A 277 9.16 20.45 8.35
N ALA A 278 9.86 21.60 8.38
CA ALA A 278 10.58 22.06 9.58
C ALA A 278 9.63 22.27 10.77
N GLY A 279 8.44 22.84 10.52
CA GLY A 279 7.41 23.04 11.53
C GLY A 279 6.89 21.71 12.10
N ALA A 280 6.68 20.70 11.25
CA ALA A 280 6.31 19.35 11.69
C ALA A 280 7.40 18.74 12.60
N LEU A 281 8.67 18.75 12.16
CA LEU A 281 9.78 18.21 12.95
C LEU A 281 9.99 19.00 14.26
N SER A 282 9.86 20.32 14.22
CA SER A 282 9.93 21.18 15.41
C SER A 282 8.84 20.82 16.42
N TYR A 283 7.62 20.55 15.96
CA TYR A 283 6.52 20.08 16.81
C TYR A 283 6.84 18.72 17.43
N LEU A 284 7.35 17.77 16.66
CA LEU A 284 7.71 16.43 17.14
C LEU A 284 8.79 16.49 18.23
N HIS A 285 9.80 17.34 18.07
CA HIS A 285 10.93 17.45 19.00
C HIS A 285 10.60 18.17 20.30
N SER A 286 9.64 19.09 20.29
CA SER A 286 9.46 20.01 21.43
C SER A 286 8.03 20.27 21.91
N SER A 287 7.04 20.02 21.06
CA SER A 287 5.65 20.37 21.37
C SER A 287 4.71 19.16 21.48
N ALA A 288 5.16 17.96 21.09
CA ALA A 288 4.46 16.72 21.36
C ALA A 288 4.48 16.38 22.86
N ALA A 289 3.54 15.58 23.33
CA ALA A 289 3.44 15.19 24.75
C ALA A 289 4.74 14.55 25.29
N MET A 290 5.42 13.80 24.42
CA MET A 290 6.79 13.32 24.60
C MET A 290 7.59 13.65 23.35
N PRO A 291 8.88 14.04 23.46
CA PRO A 291 9.72 14.28 22.29
C PRO A 291 9.80 13.04 21.39
N ILE A 292 9.62 13.23 20.11
CA ILE A 292 9.63 12.16 19.11
C ILE A 292 10.73 12.47 18.08
N PHE A 293 11.70 11.55 17.94
CA PHE A 293 12.71 11.61 16.89
C PHE A 293 12.27 10.72 15.73
N HIS A 294 12.23 11.29 14.53
CA HIS A 294 11.67 10.63 13.34
C HIS A 294 12.58 9.51 12.82
N ARG A 295 13.89 9.72 12.80
CA ARG A 295 14.97 8.79 12.40
C ARG A 295 15.05 8.47 10.90
N ASP A 296 14.01 8.73 10.11
CA ASP A 296 14.03 8.49 8.66
C ASP A 296 13.45 9.69 7.89
N VAL A 297 13.97 10.89 8.20
CA VAL A 297 13.62 12.12 7.50
C VAL A 297 14.27 12.11 6.12
N LYS A 298 13.44 12.12 5.07
CA LYS A 298 13.88 12.10 3.65
C LYS A 298 12.80 12.64 2.73
N SER A 299 13.14 13.03 1.52
CA SER A 299 12.20 13.60 0.55
C SER A 299 11.10 12.63 0.12
N THR A 300 11.32 11.31 0.17
CA THR A 300 10.26 10.30 -0.08
C THR A 300 9.23 10.20 1.05
N ASN A 301 9.55 10.67 2.25
CA ASN A 301 8.66 10.68 3.40
C ASN A 301 7.99 12.05 3.62
N ILE A 302 8.16 13.00 2.69
CA ILE A 302 7.40 14.23 2.62
C ILE A 302 6.40 14.10 1.48
N LEU A 303 5.11 13.96 1.82
CA LEU A 303 4.02 13.90 0.88
C LEU A 303 3.47 15.30 0.61
N LEU A 304 2.90 15.51 -0.57
CA LEU A 304 2.35 16.80 -0.98
C LEU A 304 0.88 16.66 -1.37
N ASP A 305 0.01 17.49 -0.80
CA ASP A 305 -1.41 17.51 -1.14
C ASP A 305 -1.70 18.34 -2.41
N ASP A 306 -2.97 18.49 -2.77
CA ASP A 306 -3.42 19.22 -3.97
C ASP A 306 -2.92 20.68 -4.02
N ALA A 307 -2.68 21.29 -2.87
CA ALA A 307 -2.13 22.64 -2.73
C ALA A 307 -0.60 22.66 -2.54
N PHE A 308 0.08 21.52 -2.75
CA PHE A 308 1.48 21.29 -2.42
C PHE A 308 1.81 21.57 -0.95
N THR A 309 0.87 21.35 -0.02
CA THR A 309 1.13 21.41 1.41
C THR A 309 1.91 20.17 1.83
N ALA A 310 3.01 20.37 2.55
CA ALA A 310 3.85 19.26 2.98
C ALA A 310 3.25 18.51 4.17
N LYS A 311 3.34 17.18 4.11
CA LYS A 311 2.97 16.26 5.20
C LYS A 311 4.06 15.23 5.42
N VAL A 312 4.65 15.25 6.61
CA VAL A 312 5.66 14.25 7.04
C VAL A 312 4.96 12.93 7.31
N SER A 313 5.52 11.82 6.82
CA SER A 313 4.96 10.47 6.84
C SER A 313 6.00 9.42 7.24
N ASP A 314 5.56 8.18 7.47
CA ASP A 314 6.37 6.98 7.76
C ASP A 314 7.10 7.04 9.10
N PHE A 315 6.33 6.83 10.18
CA PHE A 315 6.80 6.88 11.57
C PHE A 315 7.26 5.50 12.13
N GLY A 316 7.38 4.47 11.29
CA GLY A 316 7.74 3.13 11.73
C GLY A 316 9.10 3.06 12.44
N ALA A 317 10.08 3.82 11.99
CA ALA A 317 11.40 3.92 12.61
C ALA A 317 11.47 4.87 13.82
N SER A 318 10.46 5.72 14.04
CA SER A 318 10.48 6.81 15.02
C SER A 318 10.62 6.31 16.46
N ARG A 319 11.10 7.18 17.34
CA ARG A 319 11.23 6.88 18.77
C ARG A 319 10.67 8.02 19.63
N SER A 320 9.78 7.66 20.53
CA SER A 320 9.36 8.52 21.62
C SER A 320 10.40 8.45 22.73
N ILE A 321 10.80 9.60 23.25
CA ILE A 321 11.90 9.76 24.21
C ILE A 321 11.33 10.33 25.50
N SER A 322 11.78 9.82 26.66
CA SER A 322 11.41 10.40 27.94
C SER A 322 11.92 11.85 28.05
N ILE A 323 11.15 12.73 28.67
CA ILE A 323 11.45 14.16 28.80
C ILE A 323 12.83 14.40 29.43
N ASP A 324 13.28 13.51 30.32
CA ASP A 324 14.57 13.59 31.00
C ASP A 324 15.75 13.09 30.16
N GLN A 325 15.49 12.55 28.94
CA GLN A 325 16.50 12.00 28.07
C GLN A 325 16.68 12.88 26.84
N THR A 326 17.91 13.23 26.53
CA THR A 326 18.27 13.98 25.30
C THR A 326 18.86 13.11 24.22
N ARG A 327 19.17 11.82 24.52
CA ARG A 327 19.78 10.86 23.62
C ARG A 327 19.38 9.42 23.99
N VAL A 328 19.36 8.55 22.99
CA VAL A 328 19.09 7.12 23.15
C VAL A 328 20.12 6.33 22.34
N VAL A 329 20.74 5.34 22.99
CA VAL A 329 21.59 4.36 22.29
C VAL A 329 20.67 3.30 21.67
N THR A 330 20.73 3.15 20.36
CA THR A 330 19.84 2.23 19.62
C THR A 330 20.53 1.72 18.36
N ALA A 331 20.07 0.59 17.83
CA ALA A 331 20.49 0.12 16.51
C ALA A 331 20.31 1.25 15.48
N VAL A 332 21.31 1.47 14.64
CA VAL A 332 21.28 2.50 13.62
C VAL A 332 20.22 2.14 12.58
N GLN A 333 19.32 3.08 12.33
CA GLN A 333 18.27 3.01 11.31
C GLN A 333 18.17 4.32 10.57
N GLY A 334 17.75 4.30 9.30
CA GLY A 334 17.62 5.46 8.45
C GLY A 334 18.01 5.13 7.01
N THR A 335 17.92 6.11 6.13
CA THR A 335 18.17 5.97 4.70
C THR A 335 19.53 6.56 4.34
N PHE A 336 20.37 5.77 3.65
CA PHE A 336 21.68 6.26 3.16
C PHE A 336 21.53 7.52 2.31
N GLY A 337 22.45 8.46 2.50
CA GLY A 337 22.41 9.78 1.91
C GLY A 337 21.74 10.83 2.81
N TYR A 338 20.82 10.43 3.71
CA TYR A 338 20.21 11.30 4.73
C TYR A 338 20.68 10.97 6.15
N LEU A 339 21.30 9.80 6.34
CA LEU A 339 21.72 9.30 7.65
C LEU A 339 22.82 10.20 8.24
N ASP A 340 22.59 10.67 9.47
CA ASP A 340 23.54 11.45 10.24
C ASP A 340 24.82 10.65 10.52
N PRO A 341 26.01 11.10 10.06
CA PRO A 341 27.28 10.43 10.30
C PRO A 341 27.58 10.24 11.79
N GLU A 342 27.29 11.23 12.64
CA GLU A 342 27.53 11.11 14.08
C GLU A 342 26.66 10.00 14.71
N TYR A 343 25.37 9.95 14.37
CA TYR A 343 24.49 8.86 14.81
C TYR A 343 24.96 7.52 14.28
N TYR A 344 25.38 7.43 13.03
CA TYR A 344 25.87 6.19 12.42
C TYR A 344 27.06 5.60 13.20
N TYR A 345 28.03 6.43 13.59
CA TYR A 345 29.24 5.95 14.28
C TYR A 345 29.06 5.75 15.78
N THR A 346 28.24 6.57 16.42
CA THR A 346 28.10 6.54 17.88
C THR A 346 26.97 5.65 18.33
N GLY A 347 26.01 5.33 17.45
CA GLY A 347 24.74 4.70 17.82
C GLY A 347 23.86 5.58 18.72
N GLN A 348 24.24 6.84 18.96
CA GLN A 348 23.52 7.78 19.83
C GLN A 348 22.55 8.61 18.99
N LEU A 349 21.27 8.27 19.08
CA LEU A 349 20.20 9.02 18.47
C LEU A 349 19.87 10.27 19.31
N THR A 350 19.76 11.42 18.63
CA THR A 350 19.36 12.70 19.21
C THR A 350 18.42 13.46 18.27
N GLU A 351 17.78 14.56 18.74
CA GLU A 351 17.04 15.48 17.86
C GLU A 351 17.88 15.99 16.68
N LYS A 352 19.20 16.05 16.86
CA LYS A 352 20.16 16.59 15.88
C LYS A 352 20.37 15.67 14.68
N SER A 353 20.02 14.39 14.82
CA SER A 353 20.05 13.44 13.70
C SER A 353 18.97 13.77 12.66
N ASP A 354 17.75 14.11 13.11
CA ASP A 354 16.68 14.59 12.21
C ASP A 354 17.03 15.94 11.57
N VAL A 355 17.73 16.81 12.32
CA VAL A 355 18.22 18.11 11.80
C VAL A 355 19.18 17.90 10.64
N TYR A 356 20.12 16.94 10.77
CA TYR A 356 21.04 16.60 9.67
C TYR A 356 20.27 16.14 8.44
N SER A 357 19.38 15.16 8.61
CA SER A 357 18.57 14.60 7.52
C SER A 357 17.69 15.68 6.85
N PHE A 358 17.14 16.60 7.63
CA PHE A 358 16.41 17.77 7.10
C PHE A 358 17.36 18.72 6.33
N GLY A 359 18.59 18.91 6.81
CA GLY A 359 19.62 19.65 6.09
C GLY A 359 19.89 19.09 4.70
N VAL A 360 19.91 17.76 4.55
CA VAL A 360 20.03 17.10 3.24
C VAL A 360 18.86 17.48 2.33
N ILE A 361 17.63 17.50 2.86
CA ILE A 361 16.45 17.91 2.09
C ILE A 361 16.57 19.38 1.63
N LEU A 362 17.10 20.28 2.47
CA LEU A 362 17.35 21.66 2.05
C LEU A 362 18.35 21.73 0.89
N VAL A 363 19.39 20.89 0.92
CA VAL A 363 20.35 20.81 -0.20
C VAL A 363 19.69 20.21 -1.45
N GLU A 364 18.80 19.20 -1.33
CA GLU A 364 18.01 18.71 -2.46
C GLU A 364 17.14 19.81 -3.08
N LEU A 365 16.46 20.59 -2.23
CA LEU A 365 15.60 21.71 -2.67
C LEU A 365 16.39 22.80 -3.39
N LEU A 366 17.64 23.08 -2.95
CA LEU A 366 18.53 24.06 -3.58
C LEU A 366 19.12 23.57 -4.90
N THR A 367 19.51 22.30 -4.96
CA THR A 367 20.37 21.80 -6.05
C THR A 367 19.62 20.94 -7.06
N ARG A 368 18.43 20.43 -6.67
CA ARG A 368 17.67 19.42 -7.42
C ARG A 368 18.48 18.15 -7.73
N LYS A 369 19.51 17.86 -6.93
CA LYS A 369 20.33 16.65 -7.04
C LYS A 369 19.87 15.63 -6.00
N LYS A 370 19.95 14.33 -6.35
CA LYS A 370 19.67 13.23 -5.42
C LYS A 370 20.70 13.19 -4.29
N PRO A 371 20.35 12.70 -3.08
CA PRO A 371 21.28 12.60 -1.94
C PRO A 371 22.55 11.79 -2.24
N ILE A 372 22.42 10.80 -3.11
CA ILE A 372 23.52 10.09 -3.74
C ILE A 372 23.33 10.20 -5.25
N PHE A 373 24.30 10.74 -5.94
CA PHE A 373 24.26 10.96 -7.38
C PHE A 373 25.58 10.53 -8.04
N LEU A 374 25.57 10.36 -9.36
CA LEU A 374 26.78 10.07 -10.13
C LEU A 374 27.42 11.40 -10.56
N ASN A 375 28.73 11.57 -10.28
CA ASN A 375 29.50 12.70 -10.78
C ASN A 375 29.79 12.52 -12.30
N HIS A 376 30.47 13.48 -12.90
CA HIS A 376 30.83 13.43 -14.32
C HIS A 376 31.79 12.30 -14.70
N LEU A 377 32.44 11.68 -13.71
CA LEU A 377 33.28 10.48 -13.87
C LEU A 377 32.51 9.16 -13.72
N GLY A 378 31.19 9.22 -13.42
CA GLY A 378 30.35 8.04 -13.17
C GLY A 378 30.50 7.46 -11.76
N GLU A 379 31.17 8.16 -10.84
CA GLU A 379 31.34 7.72 -9.46
C GLU A 379 30.18 8.20 -8.58
N LYS A 380 29.78 7.35 -7.62
CA LYS A 380 28.77 7.73 -6.62
C LYS A 380 29.34 8.81 -5.70
N GLN A 381 28.61 9.92 -5.56
CA GLN A 381 28.99 11.05 -4.72
C GLN A 381 27.84 11.39 -3.76
N ASN A 382 28.20 11.65 -2.49
CA ASN A 382 27.26 12.13 -1.48
C ASN A 382 26.98 13.62 -1.68
N LEU A 383 25.71 14.01 -1.66
CA LEU A 383 25.26 15.37 -1.93
C LEU A 383 25.75 16.36 -0.88
N CYS A 384 25.71 16.01 0.42
CA CYS A 384 26.17 16.91 1.48
C CYS A 384 27.68 17.16 1.40
N HIS A 385 28.44 16.11 1.09
CA HIS A 385 29.88 16.26 0.89
C HIS A 385 30.19 17.18 -0.29
N TYR A 386 29.55 16.96 -1.44
CA TYR A 386 29.67 17.84 -2.62
C TYR A 386 29.28 19.28 -2.29
N PHE A 387 28.15 19.49 -1.60
CA PHE A 387 27.68 20.80 -1.17
C PHE A 387 28.70 21.53 -0.30
N LEU A 388 29.22 20.89 0.75
CA LEU A 388 30.20 21.49 1.64
C LEU A 388 31.56 21.77 0.94
N GLN A 389 31.93 20.93 -0.04
CA GLN A 389 33.13 21.16 -0.84
C GLN A 389 32.97 22.41 -1.71
N VAL A 390 31.88 22.55 -2.44
CA VAL A 390 31.59 23.71 -3.29
C VAL A 390 31.53 25.01 -2.49
N LEU A 391 30.97 24.96 -1.26
CA LEU A 391 30.96 26.13 -0.36
C LEU A 391 32.38 26.55 0.06
N ARG A 392 33.26 25.58 0.35
CA ARG A 392 34.66 25.86 0.68
C ARG A 392 35.41 26.45 -0.50
N ASP A 393 35.19 25.93 -1.70
CA ASP A 393 35.86 26.35 -2.94
C ASP A 393 35.27 27.65 -3.49
N LYS A 394 34.22 28.23 -2.87
CA LYS A 394 33.51 29.46 -3.27
C LYS A 394 33.02 29.44 -4.73
N THR A 395 32.70 28.26 -5.26
CA THR A 395 32.24 28.03 -6.64
C THR A 395 30.70 27.80 -6.70
N THR A 396 29.95 28.56 -5.93
CA THR A 396 28.50 28.34 -5.68
C THR A 396 27.60 28.46 -6.91
N THR A 397 28.07 29.11 -8.00
CA THR A 397 27.27 29.31 -9.22
C THR A 397 26.82 28.00 -9.92
N ASN A 398 27.55 26.90 -9.74
CA ASN A 398 27.24 25.60 -10.37
C ASN A 398 26.48 24.67 -9.43
N LEU A 399 26.16 25.09 -8.22
CA LEU A 399 25.52 24.26 -7.20
C LEU A 399 24.00 24.37 -7.27
N VAL A 400 23.49 25.57 -7.44
CA VAL A 400 22.06 25.90 -7.35
C VAL A 400 21.34 25.54 -8.65
N ASP A 401 20.11 24.99 -8.52
CA ASP A 401 19.25 24.74 -9.66
C ASP A 401 19.03 26.00 -10.49
N CYS A 402 19.15 25.91 -11.82
CA CYS A 402 19.02 27.06 -12.73
C CYS A 402 17.67 27.79 -12.57
N GLN A 403 16.60 27.09 -12.30
CA GLN A 403 15.28 27.69 -12.03
C GLN A 403 15.31 28.61 -10.81
N ILE A 404 16.03 28.24 -9.74
CA ILE A 404 16.15 29.06 -8.54
C ILE A 404 16.96 30.35 -8.85
N LEU A 405 18.00 30.24 -9.69
CA LEU A 405 18.81 31.43 -10.07
C LEU A 405 17.97 32.45 -10.85
N GLU A 406 16.90 32.03 -11.52
CA GLU A 406 15.97 32.92 -12.23
C GLU A 406 14.89 33.50 -11.31
N GLU A 407 14.43 32.75 -10.31
CA GLU A 407 13.28 33.10 -9.47
C GLU A 407 13.65 33.77 -8.14
N ALA A 408 14.82 33.47 -7.59
CA ALA A 408 15.22 33.89 -6.24
C ALA A 408 16.23 35.02 -6.24
N SER A 409 16.19 35.89 -5.22
CA SER A 409 17.30 36.83 -4.98
C SER A 409 18.51 36.07 -4.43
N GLN A 410 19.74 36.54 -4.79
CA GLN A 410 20.96 35.94 -4.26
C GLN A 410 20.97 35.90 -2.72
N SER A 411 20.50 36.96 -2.08
CA SER A 411 20.38 37.04 -0.61
C SER A 411 19.48 35.95 -0.01
N ASP A 412 18.41 35.52 -0.71
CA ASP A 412 17.51 34.49 -0.23
C ASP A 412 18.12 33.09 -0.42
N VAL A 413 18.85 32.90 -1.54
CA VAL A 413 19.63 31.67 -1.79
C VAL A 413 20.74 31.52 -0.74
N ASP A 414 21.48 32.63 -0.44
CA ASP A 414 22.52 32.62 0.58
C ASP A 414 21.99 32.25 1.97
N GLU A 415 20.80 32.76 2.36
CA GLU A 415 20.19 32.44 3.65
C GLU A 415 19.80 30.94 3.75
N VAL A 416 19.21 30.38 2.71
CA VAL A 416 18.89 28.93 2.71
C VAL A 416 20.13 28.07 2.69
N THR A 417 21.16 28.51 1.93
CA THR A 417 22.47 27.85 1.89
C THR A 417 23.12 27.83 3.28
N LEU A 418 23.06 28.94 4.02
CA LEU A 418 23.55 29.03 5.39
C LEU A 418 22.77 28.11 6.35
N ILE A 419 21.44 28.08 6.24
CA ILE A 419 20.61 27.18 7.06
C ILE A 419 20.99 25.73 6.79
N ALA A 420 21.10 25.33 5.51
CA ALA A 420 21.49 23.98 5.12
C ALA A 420 22.89 23.61 5.65
N GLU A 421 23.89 24.50 5.49
CA GLU A 421 25.25 24.31 6.01
C GLU A 421 25.26 24.06 7.52
N MET A 422 24.51 24.86 8.28
CA MET A 422 24.39 24.65 9.74
C MET A 422 23.77 23.32 10.11
N CYS A 423 22.76 22.85 9.36
CA CYS A 423 22.08 21.60 9.62
C CYS A 423 22.98 20.37 9.35
N VAL A 424 23.82 20.42 8.30
CA VAL A 424 24.68 19.28 7.90
C VAL A 424 26.07 19.31 8.53
N ARG A 425 26.28 20.08 9.60
CA ARG A 425 27.55 20.07 10.33
C ARG A 425 27.87 18.69 10.88
N PRO A 426 29.16 18.25 10.89
CA PRO A 426 29.55 16.92 11.36
C PRO A 426 29.16 16.63 12.82
N LYS A 427 29.28 17.63 13.70
CA LYS A 427 28.96 17.49 15.13
C LYS A 427 27.54 17.99 15.41
N GLY A 428 26.70 17.15 16.01
CA GLY A 428 25.31 17.48 16.37
C GLY A 428 25.16 18.68 17.28
N GLU A 429 26.07 18.86 18.25
CA GLU A 429 26.09 20.02 19.14
C GLU A 429 26.19 21.38 18.43
N GLN A 430 26.80 21.40 17.24
CA GLN A 430 26.95 22.59 16.41
C GLN A 430 25.76 22.85 15.50
N ARG A 431 24.84 21.90 15.39
CA ARG A 431 23.63 22.05 14.59
C ARG A 431 22.56 22.83 15.34
N PRO A 432 21.73 23.63 14.67
CA PRO A 432 20.59 24.30 15.31
C PRO A 432 19.56 23.28 15.83
N LYS A 433 18.59 23.74 16.62
CA LYS A 433 17.35 22.99 16.89
C LYS A 433 16.38 23.20 15.73
N MET A 434 15.46 22.24 15.50
CA MET A 434 14.45 22.39 14.43
C MET A 434 13.59 23.64 14.61
N LYS A 435 13.33 24.07 15.86
CA LYS A 435 12.61 25.31 16.14
C LYS A 435 13.32 26.56 15.62
N GLU A 436 14.65 26.58 15.67
CA GLU A 436 15.46 27.67 15.12
C GLU A 436 15.45 27.65 13.58
N VAL A 437 15.52 26.47 12.98
CA VAL A 437 15.42 26.28 11.53
C VAL A 437 14.04 26.74 11.01
N GLU A 438 12.96 26.31 11.67
CA GLU A 438 11.59 26.74 11.38
C GLU A 438 11.47 28.26 11.38
N LEU A 439 11.96 28.91 12.43
CA LEU A 439 11.88 30.36 12.59
C LEU A 439 12.62 31.12 11.49
N ARG A 440 13.81 30.66 11.10
CA ARG A 440 14.59 31.26 10.01
C ARG A 440 13.87 31.14 8.66
N LEU A 441 13.34 29.95 8.35
CA LEU A 441 12.56 29.73 7.13
C LEU A 441 11.26 30.56 7.13
N GLN A 442 10.63 30.76 8.29
CA GLN A 442 9.45 31.61 8.42
C GLN A 442 9.75 33.08 8.11
N LEU A 443 10.87 33.59 8.60
CA LEU A 443 11.32 34.95 8.29
C LEU A 443 11.64 35.12 6.82
N LEU A 444 12.35 34.17 6.23
CA LEU A 444 12.66 34.17 4.81
C LEU A 444 11.37 34.18 3.97
N ARG A 445 10.41 33.31 4.26
CA ARG A 445 9.12 33.27 3.58
C ARG A 445 8.35 34.59 3.69
N SER A 446 8.36 35.21 4.87
CA SER A 446 7.71 36.51 5.09
C SER A 446 8.35 37.64 4.27
N LYS A 447 9.65 37.56 4.04
CA LYS A 447 10.41 38.47 3.15
C LYS A 447 10.02 38.25 1.68
N ILE A 448 10.00 37.00 1.21
CA ILE A 448 9.66 36.65 -0.17
C ILE A 448 8.22 37.05 -0.50
N SER A 449 7.24 36.79 0.39
CA SER A 449 5.83 37.13 0.18
C SER A 449 5.49 38.62 0.31
N GLY A 450 6.48 39.48 0.52
CA GLY A 450 6.29 40.94 0.65
C GLY A 450 5.49 41.37 1.89
N THR A 451 5.19 40.43 2.81
CA THR A 451 4.49 40.72 4.07
C THR A 451 5.38 41.39 5.10
N TYR A 452 6.68 41.36 4.90
CA TYR A 452 7.67 42.06 5.72
C TYR A 452 7.92 43.48 5.13
N LYS A 453 7.10 44.46 5.54
CA LYS A 453 7.47 45.87 5.37
C LYS A 453 8.50 46.20 6.42
N GLU A 454 9.74 46.56 6.04
CA GLU A 454 10.64 47.29 6.91
C GLU A 454 9.99 48.63 7.27
N GLU A 455 9.41 48.74 8.48
CA GLU A 455 8.92 50.03 8.99
C GLU A 455 10.15 50.94 9.25
N PRO A 456 10.17 52.13 8.68
CA PRO A 456 11.15 53.13 9.08
C PRO A 456 10.95 53.44 10.57
N LYS A 457 12.05 53.47 11.31
CA LYS A 457 12.15 53.67 12.76
C LYS A 457 11.23 54.78 13.26
N ARG A 458 10.04 54.49 13.79
CA ARG A 458 9.25 55.34 14.70
C ARG A 458 8.40 54.49 15.63
N GLY A 459 8.85 54.47 16.86
CA GLY A 459 8.26 54.17 18.16
C GLY A 459 6.94 53.40 18.30
N ARG A 460 7.03 52.11 18.76
CA ARG A 460 6.04 51.54 19.69
C ARG A 460 6.65 50.35 20.45
N LYS A 461 6.65 50.46 21.79
CA LYS A 461 7.42 49.63 22.74
C LYS A 461 6.93 48.18 22.94
N THR A 462 5.90 47.69 22.32
CA THR A 462 5.29 46.39 22.70
C THR A 462 5.54 45.22 21.74
N LYS A 463 6.12 45.47 20.50
CA LYS A 463 6.58 44.41 19.58
C LYS A 463 8.10 44.19 19.60
N GLN A 464 8.81 44.90 20.52
CA GLN A 464 10.29 44.91 20.58
C GLN A 464 10.89 43.67 21.29
N LEU A 465 10.13 42.92 22.09
CA LEU A 465 10.69 41.78 22.86
C LEU A 465 11.08 40.62 21.95
N ILE A 466 10.25 40.26 20.97
CA ILE A 466 10.55 39.14 20.07
C ILE A 466 11.63 39.51 19.04
N SER A 467 11.60 40.77 18.55
CA SER A 467 12.57 41.27 17.56
C SER A 467 13.96 41.55 18.17
N SER A 468 14.03 41.95 19.45
CA SER A 468 15.31 42.28 20.11
C SER A 468 16.09 41.03 20.52
N GLU A 469 15.39 40.02 20.99
CA GLU A 469 16.01 38.75 21.36
C GLU A 469 16.57 38.02 20.11
N TYR A 470 15.81 38.08 19.03
CA TYR A 470 16.21 37.51 17.74
C TYR A 470 17.39 38.26 17.10
N LYS A 471 17.37 39.60 17.11
CA LYS A 471 18.47 40.41 16.59
C LYS A 471 19.75 40.27 17.42
N SER A 472 19.59 40.08 18.74
CA SER A 472 20.70 39.77 19.64
C SER A 472 21.30 38.39 19.33
N THR A 473 20.45 37.37 19.10
CA THR A 473 20.90 36.02 18.76
C THR A 473 21.54 35.95 17.37
N TYR A 474 20.98 36.68 16.39
CA TYR A 474 21.56 36.79 15.03
C TYR A 474 22.91 37.46 15.03
N LEU A 475 23.08 38.61 15.72
CA LEU A 475 24.35 39.30 15.86
C LEU A 475 25.37 38.47 16.65
N THR A 476 24.95 37.72 17.66
CA THR A 476 25.81 36.81 18.43
C THR A 476 26.33 35.65 17.55
N ILE A 477 25.51 35.12 16.65
CA ILE A 477 25.91 34.08 15.71
C ILE A 477 26.85 34.62 14.64
N MET A 478 26.58 35.81 14.11
CA MET A 478 27.46 36.45 13.12
C MET A 478 28.82 36.86 13.72
N ASN A 479 28.83 37.35 14.97
CA ASN A 479 30.08 37.67 15.67
C ASN A 479 30.88 36.40 16.01
N LYS A 480 30.22 35.29 16.42
CA LYS A 480 30.91 34.00 16.61
C LYS A 480 31.48 33.44 15.32
N ARG A 481 30.90 33.75 14.14
CA ARG A 481 31.47 33.37 12.85
C ARG A 481 32.76 34.15 12.57
N ALA A 482 32.78 35.45 12.84
CA ALA A 482 33.96 36.29 12.66
C ALA A 482 35.12 35.93 13.61
N GLU A 483 34.80 35.43 14.84
CA GLU A 483 35.83 34.98 15.80
C GLU A 483 36.37 33.57 15.46
N ASN A 484 35.54 32.67 14.93
CA ASN A 484 35.94 31.30 14.55
C ASN A 484 36.77 31.24 13.26
N ASP A 485 36.66 32.25 12.37
CA ASP A 485 37.48 32.35 11.15
C ASP A 485 38.93 32.81 11.42
N LEU A 486 39.27 33.18 12.68
CA LEU A 486 40.59 33.65 13.12
C LEU A 486 41.38 32.60 13.95
N VAL A 487 40.84 31.44 14.23
CA VAL A 487 41.54 30.38 14.96
C VAL A 487 41.83 29.22 14.01
N ASP A 488 43.14 28.91 13.85
CA ASP A 488 43.70 27.81 13.06
C ASP A 488 42.93 26.49 13.21
N ASN A 489 42.63 25.88 12.10
CA ASN A 489 41.53 24.98 11.82
C ASN A 489 41.84 23.50 12.10
N PRO A 490 41.34 22.85 13.19
CA PRO A 490 41.31 21.40 13.30
C PRO A 490 40.18 20.75 12.45
N ALA A 491 39.34 21.56 11.79
CA ALA A 491 38.19 21.08 11.01
C ALA A 491 38.59 20.32 9.72
N SER A 492 39.77 20.53 9.17
CA SER A 492 40.27 19.84 7.98
C SER A 492 40.48 18.33 8.23
N HIS A 493 40.94 17.93 9.43
CA HIS A 493 41.12 16.52 9.79
C HIS A 493 39.81 15.81 10.11
N VAL A 494 38.82 16.50 10.68
CA VAL A 494 37.51 15.94 10.98
C VAL A 494 36.70 15.82 9.69
N ALA A 495 36.75 16.79 8.81
CA ALA A 495 36.10 16.74 7.50
C ALA A 495 36.67 15.64 6.60
N SER A 496 38.00 15.40 6.65
CA SER A 496 38.65 14.30 5.94
C SER A 496 38.24 12.92 6.50
N ARG A 497 38.06 12.80 7.82
CA ARG A 497 37.52 11.57 8.42
C ARG A 497 36.06 11.33 8.07
N CYS A 498 35.20 12.35 8.08
CA CYS A 498 33.82 12.24 7.60
C CYS A 498 33.76 11.80 6.12
N TYR A 499 34.64 12.28 5.29
CA TYR A 499 34.72 11.93 3.86
C TYR A 499 35.04 10.45 3.64
N THR A 500 36.08 9.94 4.29
CA THR A 500 36.44 8.51 4.20
C THR A 500 35.31 7.61 4.70
N MET A 501 34.60 8.04 5.74
CA MET A 501 33.49 7.35 6.39
C MET A 501 32.24 7.31 5.52
N GLU A 502 31.86 8.42 4.85
CA GLU A 502 30.74 8.43 3.92
C GLU A 502 31.01 7.63 2.65
N GLN A 503 32.26 7.57 2.18
CA GLN A 503 32.66 6.67 1.10
C GLN A 503 32.52 5.20 1.51
N GLU A 504 32.93 4.81 2.71
CA GLU A 504 32.72 3.45 3.21
C GLU A 504 31.24 3.08 3.31
N MET A 505 30.36 4.01 3.72
CA MET A 505 28.92 3.81 3.69
C MET A 505 28.38 3.56 2.27
N ILE A 506 28.86 4.30 1.27
CA ILE A 506 28.44 4.15 -0.13
C ILE A 506 28.85 2.80 -0.70
N TYR A 507 30.07 2.34 -0.39
CA TYR A 507 30.60 1.05 -0.86
C TYR A 507 30.01 -0.16 -0.10
N SER A 508 29.64 -0.01 1.17
CA SER A 508 29.04 -1.12 1.95
C SER A 508 27.63 -1.52 1.51
N THR A 509 26.96 -0.73 0.65
CA THR A 509 25.64 -1.06 0.10
C THR A 509 25.67 -1.94 -1.14
N GLU A 510 26.85 -2.33 -1.67
CA GLU A 510 26.96 -3.14 -2.89
C GLU A 510 26.86 -4.66 -2.66
N PHE A 511 26.82 -5.15 -1.42
CA PHE A 511 26.64 -6.57 -1.12
C PHE A 511 25.43 -6.81 -0.23
N PRO A 512 24.26 -7.22 -0.79
CA PRO A 512 23.24 -7.84 0.02
C PRO A 512 23.71 -9.24 0.42
N ARG A 513 23.87 -9.47 1.69
CA ARG A 513 23.90 -10.82 2.28
C ARG A 513 22.51 -11.20 2.73
#